data_24d28d75f2041dec33cd91f9d7a96446
#
_entry.id   24d28d75f2041dec33cd91f9d7a96446
#
_cell.length_a   1.000
_cell.length_b   1.000
_cell.length_c   1.000
_cell.angle_alpha   90.00
_cell.angle_beta   90.00
_cell.angle_gamma   90.00
#
_symmetry.space_group_name_H-M   'P 1'
#
loop_
_entity.id
_entity.type
_entity.pdbx_description
1 polymer ?
#
loop_
_entity_poly.entity_id
_entity_poly.type
_entity_poly.pdbx_seq_one_letter_code
_entity_poly.pdbx_strand_id
1 'polypeptide(L)'
;METRNIKVTIEEAYKWYKSGDETLKMLALNAYTKNELISYHLKLTAEFISLYISKDKIKKFKILAELSLIASFFNKRKEIEDNTRYFIGKNNKINCNFTNKLFDNIYIFKHINVYYPGIVYFNNKEDIRKAVSIIGKEAIKQLFNE
;
A
#
# COMPACT_ATOMS: atom_id res chain seq x y z
N MET A 1 -3.28 26.25 -48.20
CA MET A 1 -3.64 26.14 -46.79
C MET A 1 -2.45 25.55 -46.04
N GLU A 2 -1.71 26.33 -45.29
CA GLU A 2 -0.60 25.86 -44.50
C GLU A 2 -1.15 25.10 -43.28
N THR A 3 -0.96 23.80 -43.23
CA THR A 3 -1.25 22.99 -42.04
C THR A 3 -0.17 23.27 -41.00
N ARG A 4 -0.50 24.04 -40.00
CA ARG A 4 0.36 24.24 -38.83
C ARG A 4 0.30 22.96 -37.99
N ASN A 5 1.38 22.18 -37.96
CA ASN A 5 1.56 21.09 -37.04
C ASN A 5 1.78 21.63 -35.62
N ILE A 6 0.71 21.75 -34.84
CA ILE A 6 0.80 22.09 -33.41
C ILE A 6 1.26 20.82 -32.69
N LYS A 7 2.50 20.81 -32.18
CA LYS A 7 2.98 19.75 -31.28
C LYS A 7 2.39 19.97 -29.90
N VAL A 8 1.42 19.16 -29.54
CA VAL A 8 0.84 19.11 -28.19
C VAL A 8 1.79 18.38 -27.27
N THR A 9 2.14 18.94 -26.12
CA THR A 9 2.94 18.25 -25.09
C THR A 9 2.08 17.27 -24.31
N ILE A 10 2.71 16.25 -23.70
CA ILE A 10 1.97 15.29 -22.87
C ILE A 10 1.31 15.95 -21.65
N GLU A 11 1.90 17.01 -21.14
CA GLU A 11 1.32 17.81 -20.05
C GLU A 11 0.02 18.50 -20.46
N GLU A 12 0.01 19.16 -21.64
CA GLU A 12 -1.19 19.79 -22.19
C GLU A 12 -2.27 18.76 -22.51
N ALA A 13 -1.89 17.67 -23.17
CA ALA A 13 -2.80 16.58 -23.46
C ALA A 13 -3.40 15.98 -22.18
N TYR A 14 -2.61 15.83 -21.13
CA TYR A 14 -3.10 15.34 -19.83
C TYR A 14 -4.10 16.31 -19.19
N LYS A 15 -3.84 17.64 -19.25
CA LYS A 15 -4.80 18.67 -18.80
C LYS A 15 -6.12 18.58 -19.55
N TRP A 16 -6.07 18.42 -20.87
CA TRP A 16 -7.26 18.21 -21.72
C TRP A 16 -8.01 16.93 -21.37
N TYR A 17 -7.27 15.84 -21.17
CA TYR A 17 -7.86 14.54 -20.79
C TYR A 17 -8.61 14.61 -19.45
N LYS A 18 -8.17 15.47 -18.53
CA LYS A 18 -8.77 15.67 -17.20
C LYS A 18 -9.80 16.78 -17.12
N SER A 19 -9.96 17.59 -18.15
CA SER A 19 -10.82 18.80 -18.12
C SER A 19 -12.31 18.54 -17.98
N GLY A 20 -12.77 17.30 -18.24
CA GLY A 20 -14.21 16.98 -18.30
C GLY A 20 -14.88 17.37 -19.61
N ASP A 21 -14.18 18.05 -20.53
CA ASP A 21 -14.64 18.38 -21.87
C ASP A 21 -14.34 17.22 -22.81
N GLU A 22 -15.37 16.63 -23.41
CA GLU A 22 -15.23 15.49 -24.30
C GLU A 22 -14.47 15.81 -25.58
N THR A 23 -14.54 17.05 -26.10
CA THR A 23 -13.80 17.47 -27.29
C THR A 23 -12.31 17.53 -26.99
N LEU A 24 -11.93 18.16 -25.88
CA LEU A 24 -10.53 18.22 -25.41
C LEU A 24 -9.99 16.83 -25.09
N LYS A 25 -10.78 15.98 -24.49
CA LYS A 25 -10.42 14.61 -24.20
C LYS A 25 -10.16 13.79 -25.47
N MET A 26 -10.99 13.95 -26.51
CA MET A 26 -10.74 13.34 -27.82
C MET A 26 -9.45 13.85 -28.46
N LEU A 27 -9.18 15.15 -28.41
CA LEU A 27 -7.93 15.74 -28.91
C LEU A 27 -6.70 15.17 -28.17
N ALA A 28 -6.80 15.02 -26.85
CA ALA A 28 -5.75 14.40 -26.04
C ALA A 28 -5.49 12.93 -26.45
N LEU A 29 -6.55 12.15 -26.67
CA LEU A 29 -6.44 10.73 -27.09
C LEU A 29 -5.99 10.56 -28.54
N ASN A 30 -6.17 11.57 -29.38
CA ASN A 30 -5.58 11.59 -30.74
C ASN A 30 -4.07 11.89 -30.72
N ALA A 31 -3.59 12.65 -29.73
CA ALA A 31 -2.17 13.00 -29.59
C ALA A 31 -1.38 11.93 -28.84
N TYR A 32 -1.99 11.29 -27.81
CA TYR A 32 -1.36 10.30 -26.94
C TYR A 32 -2.33 9.16 -26.60
N THR A 33 -1.79 7.96 -26.45
CA THR A 33 -2.58 6.82 -26.00
C THR A 33 -3.03 6.99 -24.56
N LYS A 34 -4.13 6.34 -24.18
CA LYS A 34 -4.61 6.33 -22.79
C LYS A 34 -3.54 5.85 -21.80
N ASN A 35 -2.74 4.86 -22.19
CA ASN A 35 -1.66 4.32 -21.35
C ASN A 35 -0.54 5.33 -21.11
N GLU A 36 -0.17 6.14 -22.12
CA GLU A 36 0.82 7.21 -21.96
C GLU A 36 0.32 8.29 -20.99
N LEU A 37 -0.94 8.70 -21.11
CA LEU A 37 -1.56 9.69 -20.21
C LEU A 37 -1.67 9.16 -18.76
N ILE A 38 -2.00 7.87 -18.58
CA ILE A 38 -2.01 7.24 -17.26
C ILE A 38 -0.59 7.15 -16.69
N SER A 39 0.39 6.76 -17.49
CA SER A 39 1.80 6.70 -17.07
C SER A 39 2.33 8.07 -16.64
N TYR A 40 1.97 9.13 -17.38
CA TYR A 40 2.30 10.49 -16.99
C TYR A 40 1.67 10.89 -15.65
N HIS A 41 0.39 10.54 -15.42
CA HIS A 41 -0.27 10.76 -14.14
C HIS A 41 0.43 10.06 -12.98
N LEU A 42 0.78 8.79 -13.16
CA LEU A 42 1.49 8.00 -12.13
C LEU A 42 2.87 8.62 -11.82
N LYS A 43 3.58 9.12 -12.84
CA LYS A 43 4.85 9.82 -12.65
C LYS A 43 4.67 11.08 -11.80
N LEU A 44 3.71 11.94 -12.13
CA LEU A 44 3.40 13.16 -11.35
C LEU A 44 3.03 12.81 -9.90
N THR A 45 2.23 11.76 -9.70
CA THR A 45 1.84 11.29 -8.37
C THR A 45 3.05 10.80 -7.58
N ALA A 46 3.96 10.05 -8.20
CA ALA A 46 5.19 9.57 -7.58
C ALA A 46 6.13 10.73 -7.21
N GLU A 47 6.28 11.73 -8.08
CA GLU A 47 7.06 12.95 -7.81
C GLU A 47 6.46 13.73 -6.63
N PHE A 48 5.13 13.93 -6.62
CA PHE A 48 4.42 14.58 -5.50
C PHE A 48 4.65 13.81 -4.18
N ILE A 49 4.48 12.48 -4.19
CA ILE A 49 4.71 11.64 -3.01
C ILE A 49 6.15 11.78 -2.52
N SER A 50 7.14 11.79 -3.42
CA SER A 50 8.55 11.92 -3.05
C SER A 50 8.91 13.27 -2.41
N LEU A 51 8.18 14.33 -2.76
CA LEU A 51 8.37 15.67 -2.19
C LEU A 51 7.77 15.82 -0.78
N TYR A 52 6.63 15.14 -0.52
CA TYR A 52 5.85 15.34 0.70
C TYR A 52 5.93 14.18 1.70
N ILE A 53 6.44 13.02 1.29
CA ILE A 53 6.55 11.85 2.16
C ILE A 53 8.02 11.45 2.31
N SER A 54 8.50 11.36 3.56
CA SER A 54 9.87 10.94 3.83
C SER A 54 10.15 9.52 3.29
N LYS A 55 11.41 9.25 2.93
CA LYS A 55 11.85 7.92 2.45
C LYS A 55 11.47 6.79 3.43
N ASP A 56 11.50 7.06 4.72
CA ASP A 56 11.13 6.08 5.75
C ASP A 56 9.64 5.77 5.76
N LYS A 57 8.78 6.78 5.56
CA LYS A 57 7.34 6.54 5.38
C LYS A 57 7.06 5.71 4.12
N ILE A 58 7.76 5.97 3.02
CA ILE A 58 7.61 5.17 1.79
C ILE A 58 8.01 3.70 2.05
N LYS A 59 9.11 3.46 2.77
CA LYS A 59 9.52 2.10 3.16
C LYS A 59 8.45 1.42 4.02
N LYS A 60 7.91 2.11 5.03
CA LYS A 60 6.83 1.58 5.88
C LYS A 60 5.60 1.20 5.05
N PHE A 61 5.17 2.03 4.10
CA PHE A 61 4.04 1.72 3.22
C PHE A 61 4.31 0.50 2.35
N LYS A 62 5.51 0.32 1.81
CA LYS A 62 5.88 -0.88 1.05
C LYS A 62 5.75 -2.14 1.90
N ILE A 63 6.30 -2.13 3.11
CA ILE A 63 6.23 -3.28 4.02
C ILE A 63 4.78 -3.59 4.41
N LEU A 64 3.96 -2.57 4.68
CA LEU A 64 2.54 -2.74 4.96
C LEU A 64 1.78 -3.33 3.76
N ALA A 65 2.09 -2.90 2.54
CA ALA A 65 1.49 -3.45 1.33
C ALA A 65 1.87 -4.93 1.13
N GLU A 66 3.14 -5.28 1.31
CA GLU A 66 3.61 -6.67 1.26
C GLU A 66 2.93 -7.54 2.33
N LEU A 67 2.87 -7.05 3.57
CA LEU A 67 2.20 -7.74 4.67
C LEU A 67 0.71 -7.96 4.38
N SER A 68 0.04 -6.97 3.80
CA SER A 68 -1.37 -7.04 3.42
C SER A 68 -1.62 -8.06 2.31
N LEU A 69 -0.75 -8.13 1.30
CA LEU A 69 -0.83 -9.13 0.23
C LEU A 69 -0.64 -10.54 0.77
N ILE A 70 0.34 -10.76 1.65
CA ILE A 70 0.61 -12.04 2.28
C ILE A 70 -0.57 -12.44 3.18
N ALA A 71 -1.10 -11.52 3.98
CA ALA A 71 -2.28 -11.76 4.81
C ALA A 71 -3.49 -12.17 3.96
N SER A 72 -3.74 -11.45 2.87
CA SER A 72 -4.82 -11.77 1.92
C SER A 72 -4.67 -13.18 1.33
N PHE A 73 -3.44 -13.58 0.98
CA PHE A 73 -3.16 -14.92 0.47
C PHE A 73 -3.45 -16.01 1.49
N PHE A 74 -3.00 -15.86 2.73
CA PHE A 74 -3.23 -16.85 3.78
C PHE A 74 -4.69 -16.89 4.22
N ASN A 75 -5.33 -15.73 4.35
CA ASN A 75 -6.72 -15.62 4.81
C ASN A 75 -7.73 -16.26 3.84
N LYS A 76 -7.45 -16.28 2.53
CA LYS A 76 -8.29 -16.98 1.54
C LYS A 76 -8.34 -18.49 1.72
N ARG A 77 -7.41 -19.06 2.45
CA ARG A 77 -7.24 -20.53 2.60
C ARG A 77 -7.81 -21.09 3.89
N LYS A 78 -8.19 -20.23 4.82
CA LYS A 78 -8.64 -20.64 6.16
C LYS A 78 -9.86 -19.83 6.59
N GLU A 79 -10.85 -20.52 7.11
CA GLU A 79 -11.99 -19.90 7.75
C GLU A 79 -11.58 -19.22 9.06
N ILE A 80 -12.35 -18.20 9.45
CA ILE A 80 -12.13 -17.48 10.70
C ILE A 80 -12.83 -18.25 11.80
N GLU A 81 -12.06 -18.78 12.75
CA GLU A 81 -12.60 -19.37 13.96
C GLU A 81 -13.04 -18.25 14.93
N ASP A 82 -14.27 -18.31 15.44
CA ASP A 82 -14.81 -17.46 16.50
C ASP A 82 -14.65 -15.94 16.27
N ASN A 83 -14.67 -15.47 15.01
CA ASN A 83 -14.45 -14.05 14.68
C ASN A 83 -13.16 -13.45 15.29
N THR A 84 -12.21 -14.30 15.63
CA THR A 84 -10.91 -13.88 16.17
C THR A 84 -9.94 -13.57 15.03
N ARG A 85 -9.32 -12.39 15.10
CA ARG A 85 -8.30 -11.97 14.16
C ARG A 85 -7.03 -11.58 14.89
N TYR A 86 -5.90 -11.83 14.26
CA TYR A 86 -4.57 -11.59 14.81
C TYR A 86 -3.84 -10.52 14.00
N PHE A 87 -3.01 -9.70 14.66
CA PHE A 87 -2.22 -8.67 14.02
C PHE A 87 -0.88 -8.49 14.74
N ILE A 88 0.08 -7.87 14.05
CA ILE A 88 1.39 -7.54 14.61
C ILE A 88 1.33 -6.15 15.24
N GLY A 89 1.85 -6.01 16.44
CA GLY A 89 1.91 -4.73 17.13
C GLY A 89 3.15 -4.60 18.04
N LYS A 90 3.48 -3.37 18.40
CA LYS A 90 4.52 -3.04 19.36
C LYS A 90 3.92 -2.88 20.74
N ASN A 91 4.56 -3.45 21.76
CA ASN A 91 4.18 -3.23 23.14
C ASN A 91 5.37 -2.73 23.95
N ASN A 92 5.21 -1.57 24.55
CA ASN A 92 6.22 -0.98 25.42
C ASN A 92 6.03 -1.36 26.89
N LYS A 93 4.99 -2.15 27.24
CA LYS A 93 4.70 -2.61 28.60
C LYS A 93 5.30 -3.99 28.86
N ILE A 94 5.96 -4.16 29.99
CA ILE A 94 6.72 -5.37 30.37
C ILE A 94 5.84 -6.60 30.64
N ASN A 95 4.50 -6.44 30.76
CA ASN A 95 3.57 -7.49 31.18
C ASN A 95 2.79 -8.13 30.00
N CYS A 96 3.46 -8.54 28.94
CA CYS A 96 2.81 -9.31 27.88
C CYS A 96 3.10 -10.80 28.01
N ASN A 97 2.07 -11.63 27.78
CA ASN A 97 2.21 -13.09 27.72
C ASN A 97 3.31 -13.48 26.72
N PHE A 98 4.36 -14.12 27.19
CA PHE A 98 5.52 -14.55 26.41
C PHE A 98 5.17 -15.42 25.19
N THR A 99 4.03 -16.11 25.23
CA THR A 99 3.56 -17.00 24.16
C THR A 99 3.22 -16.27 22.86
N ASN A 100 2.97 -14.97 22.91
CA ASN A 100 2.62 -14.15 21.75
C ASN A 100 3.77 -13.26 21.28
N LYS A 101 4.94 -13.36 21.87
CA LYS A 101 6.13 -12.63 21.46
C LYS A 101 6.64 -13.16 20.11
N LEU A 102 6.89 -12.26 19.18
CA LEU A 102 7.57 -12.57 17.92
C LEU A 102 9.09 -12.38 18.08
N PHE A 103 9.50 -11.17 18.43
CA PHE A 103 10.89 -10.78 18.71
C PHE A 103 10.91 -9.38 19.36
N ASP A 104 11.97 -9.05 20.05
CA ASP A 104 12.17 -7.79 20.77
C ASP A 104 10.91 -7.36 21.57
N ASN A 105 10.33 -6.20 21.25
CA ASN A 105 9.07 -5.70 21.81
C ASN A 105 7.88 -5.82 20.84
N ILE A 106 7.99 -6.69 19.85
CA ILE A 106 6.95 -6.96 18.84
C ILE A 106 6.23 -8.24 19.18
N TYR A 107 4.90 -8.17 19.18
CA TYR A 107 4.00 -9.21 19.65
C TYR A 107 2.87 -9.46 18.66
N ILE A 108 2.25 -10.63 18.77
CA ILE A 108 0.98 -10.95 18.12
C ILE A 108 -0.13 -10.58 19.09
N PHE A 109 -1.02 -9.70 18.64
CA PHE A 109 -2.24 -9.33 19.35
C PHE A 109 -3.44 -10.03 18.72
N LYS A 110 -4.55 -10.07 19.46
CA LYS A 110 -5.83 -10.56 18.95
C LYS A 110 -6.94 -9.53 19.17
N HIS A 111 -7.84 -9.43 18.20
CA HIS A 111 -9.14 -8.78 18.34
C HIS A 111 -10.26 -9.80 18.12
N ILE A 112 -11.33 -9.68 18.88
CA ILE A 112 -12.52 -10.51 18.76
C ILE A 112 -13.68 -9.58 18.41
N ASN A 113 -14.39 -9.86 17.33
CA ASN A 113 -15.52 -9.07 16.83
C ASN A 113 -15.22 -7.58 16.55
N VAL A 114 -13.95 -7.19 16.43
CA VAL A 114 -13.53 -5.81 16.20
C VAL A 114 -12.58 -5.75 15.01
N TYR A 115 -12.79 -4.78 14.14
CA TYR A 115 -11.94 -4.49 13.00
C TYR A 115 -11.58 -3.00 12.97
N TYR A 116 -10.28 -2.70 13.01
CA TYR A 116 -9.79 -1.33 12.89
C TYR A 116 -9.21 -1.11 11.48
N PRO A 117 -9.64 -0.04 10.78
CA PRO A 117 -9.04 0.33 9.50
C PRO A 117 -7.52 0.57 9.62
N GLY A 118 -6.78 0.15 8.62
CA GLY A 118 -5.32 0.35 8.58
C GLY A 118 -4.50 -0.70 9.32
N ILE A 119 -5.13 -1.67 9.99
CA ILE A 119 -4.45 -2.82 10.59
C ILE A 119 -4.53 -4.02 9.64
N VAL A 120 -3.38 -4.70 9.43
CA VAL A 120 -3.32 -5.94 8.66
C VAL A 120 -3.64 -7.11 9.57
N TYR A 121 -4.73 -7.82 9.29
CA TYR A 121 -5.22 -8.94 10.08
C TYR A 121 -4.95 -10.28 9.41
N PHE A 122 -4.68 -11.28 10.25
CA PHE A 122 -4.54 -12.69 9.90
C PHE A 122 -5.58 -13.52 10.64
N ASN A 123 -6.03 -14.61 10.02
CA ASN A 123 -6.99 -15.52 10.62
C ASN A 123 -6.36 -16.42 11.70
N ASN A 124 -5.05 -16.59 11.72
CA ASN A 124 -4.34 -17.33 12.76
C ASN A 124 -2.91 -16.81 13.00
N LYS A 125 -2.33 -17.21 14.15
CA LYS A 125 -0.99 -16.76 14.58
C LYS A 125 0.14 -17.35 13.75
N GLU A 126 -0.01 -18.56 13.25
CA GLU A 126 1.04 -19.26 12.49
C GLU A 126 1.28 -18.59 11.15
N ASP A 127 0.22 -18.05 10.53
CA ASP A 127 0.36 -17.34 9.28
C ASP A 127 1.09 -16.00 9.48
N ILE A 128 0.95 -15.34 10.64
CA ILE A 128 1.79 -14.20 11.02
C ILE A 128 3.27 -14.61 11.11
N ARG A 129 3.59 -15.73 11.76
CA ARG A 129 4.97 -16.20 11.87
C ARG A 129 5.58 -16.47 10.49
N LYS A 130 4.81 -17.07 9.58
CA LYS A 130 5.21 -17.30 8.20
C LYS A 130 5.41 -15.98 7.45
N ALA A 131 4.49 -15.02 7.59
CA ALA A 131 4.60 -13.70 6.98
C ALA A 131 5.88 -12.97 7.45
N VAL A 132 6.17 -13.01 8.75
CA VAL A 132 7.42 -12.46 9.32
C VAL A 132 8.67 -13.16 8.77
N SER A 133 8.59 -14.49 8.54
CA SER A 133 9.70 -15.23 7.92
C SER A 133 9.93 -14.83 6.46
N ILE A 134 8.87 -14.53 5.72
CA ILE A 134 8.93 -14.11 4.30
C ILE A 134 9.48 -12.67 4.18
N ILE A 135 8.93 -11.74 4.95
CA ILE A 135 9.27 -10.31 4.87
C ILE A 135 10.61 -10.03 5.56
N GLY A 136 10.93 -10.75 6.62
CA GLY A 136 12.11 -10.56 7.45
C GLY A 136 11.86 -9.69 8.69
N LYS A 137 12.52 -10.06 9.80
CA LYS A 137 12.37 -9.37 11.10
C LYS A 137 12.72 -7.89 11.04
N GLU A 138 13.80 -7.55 10.35
CA GLU A 138 14.27 -6.16 10.25
C GLU A 138 13.28 -5.26 9.49
N ALA A 139 12.64 -5.77 8.45
CA ALA A 139 11.58 -5.04 7.77
C ALA A 139 10.36 -4.82 8.68
N ILE A 140 9.95 -5.83 9.42
CA ILE A 140 8.84 -5.68 10.40
C ILE A 140 9.20 -4.67 11.50
N LYS A 141 10.45 -4.64 12.00
CA LYS A 141 10.90 -3.62 12.96
C LYS A 141 10.75 -2.19 12.41
N GLN A 142 11.01 -1.99 11.12
CA GLN A 142 10.89 -0.67 10.49
C GLN A 142 9.47 -0.12 10.51
N LEU A 143 8.42 -0.98 10.57
CA LEU A 143 7.03 -0.52 10.70
C LEU A 143 6.81 0.24 12.02
N PHE A 144 7.51 -0.15 13.08
CA PHE A 144 7.28 0.31 14.45
C PHE A 144 8.37 1.27 14.95
N ASN A 145 9.40 1.55 14.16
CA ASN A 145 10.38 2.60 14.48
C ASN A 145 9.79 3.97 14.13
N GLU A 146 9.89 4.89 15.05
CA GLU A 146 9.49 6.28 14.88
C GLU A 146 10.49 7.05 14.01
#